data_58fe1a0e14c82c6d511c34b885dcc904
#
_entry.id   58fe1a0e14c82c6d511c34b885dcc904
#
_cell.length_a   1.000
_cell.length_b   1.000
_cell.length_c   1.000
_cell.angle_alpha   90.00
_cell.angle_beta   90.00
_cell.angle_gamma   90.00
#
_symmetry.space_group_name_H-M   'P 1'
#
loop_
_entity.id
_entity.type
_entity.pdbx_description
1 polymer ?
#
loop_
_entity_poly.entity_id
_entity_poly.type
_entity_poly.pdbx_seq_one_letter_code
_entity_poly.pdbx_strand_id
1 'polypeptide(L)'
;MPWTASSVMEERLRFVARLLDGEAMTVVCRNFGVSRKTGYKIFDRYKEHGLSALSDRSRRPVRYANQLPQQVESLIVRLKAEKPHWGARKIRELLVRRLGGDVRVPAKSTIHAVLDRHGLVKRGGGPRHRARGTPLSEGAMPNDLWCADFKGEFKLGNGRYCYPLTVTDHASRFLLLCEALESTREDLACTAFERLFRERGLPLAIRSDNGVPFASPTGLFNLSKLSVWWLRLGIAIERIKPGHPQQNGRHERMHLTLKMETTRPPGSNSLQQQDRFDAFVHEFNTERPHEALGMKCPAQLYTASPRRYDGLPELTYPFHDRDILVTACGRLCLHRKRINISSVLAGQKLGIKEVDDGIWLASFMRYDLGYFDLSRKPCNLSTTRSARGCHPCLRYDLSPMCPGWTPFLSGALGGIRTPDPQIRSLKECEGNGPGGGRTELVGWP
;
A
#
# COMPACT_ATOMS: atom_id res chain seq x y z
N MET A 1 -3.16 45.34 -46.45
CA MET A 1 -3.08 44.04 -47.13
C MET A 1 -2.64 43.04 -46.11
N PRO A 2 -3.43 42.04 -45.76
CA PRO A 2 -2.95 41.00 -44.86
C PRO A 2 -1.91 40.18 -45.62
N TRP A 3 -0.75 40.04 -45.00
CA TRP A 3 0.33 39.19 -45.49
C TRP A 3 -0.07 37.75 -45.36
N THR A 4 -0.33 37.04 -46.45
CA THR A 4 -0.49 35.56 -46.41
C THR A 4 0.90 34.96 -46.45
N ALA A 5 1.30 34.32 -45.35
CA ALA A 5 2.50 33.50 -45.33
C ALA A 5 2.28 32.32 -46.28
N SER A 6 2.99 32.28 -47.40
CA SER A 6 2.94 31.14 -48.33
C SER A 6 3.60 29.93 -47.68
N SER A 7 2.96 28.77 -47.73
CA SER A 7 3.56 27.54 -47.28
C SER A 7 4.61 27.04 -48.29
N VAL A 8 5.63 26.31 -47.83
CA VAL A 8 6.67 25.71 -48.72
C VAL A 8 6.04 24.85 -49.83
N MET A 9 4.92 24.19 -49.54
CA MET A 9 4.16 23.43 -50.53
C MET A 9 3.52 24.34 -51.59
N GLU A 10 2.99 25.46 -51.19
CA GLU A 10 2.35 26.43 -52.08
C GLU A 10 3.39 27.13 -52.99
N GLU A 11 4.57 27.45 -52.49
CA GLU A 11 5.68 27.94 -53.28
C GLU A 11 6.15 26.94 -54.34
N ARG A 12 6.26 25.65 -53.97
CA ARG A 12 6.60 24.60 -54.92
C ARG A 12 5.50 24.41 -55.97
N LEU A 13 4.23 24.57 -55.58
CA LEU A 13 3.11 24.49 -56.50
C LEU A 13 3.19 25.64 -57.52
N ARG A 14 3.42 26.87 -57.11
CA ARG A 14 3.62 28.05 -57.97
C ARG A 14 4.82 27.85 -58.92
N PHE A 15 5.91 27.29 -58.36
CA PHE A 15 7.10 26.98 -59.14
C PHE A 15 6.78 26.01 -60.31
N VAL A 16 6.05 24.90 -60.00
CA VAL A 16 5.66 23.91 -61.01
C VAL A 16 4.65 24.49 -61.98
N ALA A 17 3.67 25.28 -61.56
CA ALA A 17 2.67 25.91 -62.41
C ALA A 17 3.34 26.77 -63.50
N ARG A 18 4.28 27.61 -63.14
CA ARG A 18 5.01 28.45 -64.10
C ARG A 18 5.84 27.66 -65.13
N LEU A 19 6.37 26.50 -64.71
CA LEU A 19 7.06 25.60 -65.63
C LEU A 19 6.09 24.90 -66.61
N LEU A 20 4.88 24.60 -66.15
CA LEU A 20 3.80 24.02 -67.02
C LEU A 20 3.24 25.08 -67.98
N ASP A 21 3.24 26.35 -67.59
CA ASP A 21 2.87 27.47 -68.45
C ASP A 21 3.95 27.80 -69.51
N GLY A 22 5.04 27.02 -69.60
CA GLY A 22 6.06 27.09 -70.61
C GLY A 22 7.23 28.02 -70.33
N GLU A 23 7.34 28.56 -69.06
CA GLU A 23 8.49 29.39 -68.72
C GLU A 23 9.77 28.52 -68.63
N ALA A 24 10.89 29.13 -69.05
CA ALA A 24 12.17 28.40 -69.04
C ALA A 24 12.65 28.15 -67.60
N MET A 25 13.12 26.92 -67.29
CA MET A 25 13.61 26.48 -65.98
C MET A 25 14.63 27.44 -65.34
N THR A 26 15.50 28.03 -66.19
CA THR A 26 16.51 29.01 -65.70
C THR A 26 15.90 30.30 -65.17
N VAL A 27 14.83 30.77 -65.76
CA VAL A 27 14.13 31.98 -65.34
C VAL A 27 13.36 31.73 -64.05
N VAL A 28 12.60 30.66 -64.01
CA VAL A 28 11.79 30.25 -62.83
C VAL A 28 12.71 30.02 -61.64
N CYS A 29 13.80 29.24 -61.81
CA CYS A 29 14.75 29.02 -60.70
C CYS A 29 15.37 30.28 -60.15
N ARG A 30 15.68 31.28 -61.02
CA ARG A 30 16.21 32.60 -60.59
C ARG A 30 15.17 33.35 -59.76
N ASN A 31 13.91 33.36 -60.20
CA ASN A 31 12.83 34.07 -59.52
C ASN A 31 12.49 33.48 -58.13
N PHE A 32 12.63 32.15 -57.97
CA PHE A 32 12.40 31.49 -56.71
C PHE A 32 13.66 31.31 -55.85
N GLY A 33 14.82 31.82 -56.28
CA GLY A 33 16.07 31.73 -55.56
C GLY A 33 16.59 30.28 -55.35
N VAL A 34 16.22 29.37 -56.23
CA VAL A 34 16.63 27.94 -56.13
C VAL A 34 17.63 27.59 -57.24
N SER A 35 18.53 26.63 -56.95
CA SER A 35 19.44 26.15 -57.98
C SER A 35 18.71 25.36 -59.07
N ARG A 36 19.21 25.37 -60.31
CA ARG A 36 18.63 24.57 -61.42
C ARG A 36 18.54 23.09 -61.08
N LYS A 37 19.55 22.56 -60.36
CA LYS A 37 19.52 21.18 -59.88
C LYS A 37 18.34 20.90 -58.96
N THR A 38 18.01 21.84 -58.06
CA THR A 38 16.86 21.75 -57.18
C THR A 38 15.55 21.89 -57.94
N GLY A 39 15.51 22.82 -58.93
CA GLY A 39 14.33 23.00 -59.78
C GLY A 39 13.99 21.74 -60.59
N TYR A 40 14.93 21.15 -61.25
CA TYR A 40 14.71 19.86 -61.95
C TYR A 40 14.25 18.77 -60.98
N LYS A 41 14.89 18.65 -59.82
CA LYS A 41 14.50 17.64 -58.81
C LYS A 41 13.05 17.79 -58.31
N ILE A 42 12.56 19.03 -58.18
CA ILE A 42 11.17 19.29 -57.79
C ILE A 42 10.24 18.92 -58.94
N PHE A 43 10.56 19.31 -60.16
CA PHE A 43 9.75 19.14 -61.34
C PHE A 43 9.69 17.66 -61.74
N ASP A 44 10.79 16.91 -61.71
CA ASP A 44 10.81 15.47 -62.01
C ASP A 44 9.97 14.68 -60.99
N ARG A 45 10.09 15.02 -59.71
CA ARG A 45 9.25 14.44 -58.65
C ARG A 45 7.75 14.71 -58.87
N TYR A 46 7.42 15.90 -59.36
CA TYR A 46 6.05 16.23 -59.70
C TYR A 46 5.55 15.36 -60.88
N LYS A 47 6.37 15.19 -61.94
CA LYS A 47 6.03 14.35 -63.10
C LYS A 47 5.80 12.89 -62.70
N GLU A 48 6.62 12.36 -61.76
CA GLU A 48 6.52 10.97 -61.31
C GLU A 48 5.34 10.70 -60.36
N HIS A 49 5.06 11.61 -59.43
CA HIS A 49 4.17 11.37 -58.28
C HIS A 49 3.06 12.43 -58.13
N GLY A 50 2.93 13.39 -59.04
CA GLY A 50 1.89 14.41 -58.98
C GLY A 50 2.04 15.37 -57.81
N LEU A 51 0.94 16.02 -57.41
CA LEU A 51 0.89 17.06 -56.39
C LEU A 51 1.37 16.58 -55.02
N SER A 52 1.17 15.33 -54.68
CA SER A 52 1.61 14.76 -53.39
C SER A 52 3.14 14.80 -53.20
N ALA A 53 3.89 14.85 -54.28
CA ALA A 53 5.35 14.95 -54.28
C ALA A 53 5.91 16.31 -53.89
N LEU A 54 5.07 17.36 -53.89
CA LEU A 54 5.46 18.69 -53.48
C LEU A 54 5.53 18.89 -51.95
N SER A 55 4.94 18.00 -51.18
CA SER A 55 5.08 17.97 -49.74
C SER A 55 6.48 17.55 -49.33
N ASP A 56 6.90 17.95 -48.12
CA ASP A 56 8.19 17.54 -47.59
C ASP A 56 8.18 16.04 -47.25
N ARG A 57 9.14 15.34 -47.83
CA ARG A 57 9.35 13.92 -47.45
C ARG A 57 10.06 13.84 -46.12
N SER A 58 9.64 12.90 -45.31
CA SER A 58 10.36 12.59 -44.07
C SER A 58 11.83 12.31 -44.35
N ARG A 59 12.73 13.01 -43.67
CA ARG A 59 14.18 12.80 -43.75
C ARG A 59 14.59 11.62 -42.86
N ARG A 60 13.65 10.95 -42.22
CA ARG A 60 13.95 9.78 -41.40
C ARG A 60 14.47 8.65 -42.27
N PRO A 61 15.61 8.05 -41.92
CA PRO A 61 16.07 6.85 -42.60
C PRO A 61 15.05 5.72 -42.51
N VAL A 62 14.87 4.97 -43.58
CA VAL A 62 13.99 3.77 -43.58
C VAL A 62 14.54 2.67 -42.68
N ARG A 63 15.86 2.61 -42.56
CA ARG A 63 16.57 1.72 -41.64
C ARG A 63 17.57 2.52 -40.81
N TYR A 64 17.56 2.29 -39.51
CA TYR A 64 18.58 2.83 -38.59
C TYR A 64 19.59 1.72 -38.30
N ALA A 65 20.88 2.04 -38.28
CA ALA A 65 21.95 1.07 -37.96
C ALA A 65 21.75 0.37 -36.61
N ASN A 66 21.10 1.06 -35.64
CA ASN A 66 20.78 0.56 -34.31
C ASN A 66 19.29 0.17 -34.14
N GLN A 67 18.57 -0.14 -35.25
CA GLN A 67 17.18 -0.55 -35.16
C GLN A 67 17.09 -1.91 -34.45
N LEU A 68 16.18 -2.02 -33.51
CA LEU A 68 15.92 -3.26 -32.78
C LEU A 68 15.49 -4.36 -33.79
N PRO A 69 16.05 -5.60 -33.68
CA PRO A 69 15.57 -6.71 -34.50
C PRO A 69 14.07 -6.93 -34.37
N GLN A 70 13.39 -7.19 -35.48
CA GLN A 70 11.95 -7.36 -35.53
C GLN A 70 11.44 -8.45 -34.57
N GLN A 71 12.22 -9.51 -34.37
CA GLN A 71 11.91 -10.60 -33.45
C GLN A 71 11.82 -10.11 -31.99
N VAL A 72 12.75 -9.23 -31.56
CA VAL A 72 12.76 -8.67 -30.21
C VAL A 72 11.62 -7.66 -30.04
N GLU A 73 11.31 -6.87 -31.08
CA GLU A 73 10.17 -5.96 -31.07
C GLU A 73 8.84 -6.74 -30.92
N SER A 74 8.64 -7.78 -31.72
CA SER A 74 7.48 -8.66 -31.63
C SER A 74 7.37 -9.33 -30.25
N LEU A 75 8.47 -9.73 -29.66
CA LEU A 75 8.50 -10.28 -28.31
C LEU A 75 8.07 -9.24 -27.26
N ILE A 76 8.53 -7.99 -27.36
CA ILE A 76 8.11 -6.89 -26.46
C ILE A 76 6.60 -6.68 -26.54
N VAL A 77 6.04 -6.64 -27.74
CA VAL A 77 4.60 -6.45 -27.98
C VAL A 77 3.81 -7.62 -27.41
N ARG A 78 4.26 -8.86 -27.64
CA ARG A 78 3.63 -10.07 -27.08
C ARG A 78 3.65 -10.05 -25.55
N LEU A 79 4.78 -9.74 -24.92
CA LEU A 79 4.88 -9.62 -23.46
C LEU A 79 3.96 -8.53 -22.89
N LYS A 80 3.78 -7.45 -23.63
CA LYS A 80 2.83 -6.39 -23.26
C LYS A 80 1.38 -6.85 -23.37
N ALA A 81 1.04 -7.70 -24.35
CA ALA A 81 -0.27 -8.29 -24.46
C ALA A 81 -0.53 -9.32 -23.35
N GLU A 82 0.47 -10.15 -23.00
CA GLU A 82 0.41 -11.07 -21.85
C GLU A 82 0.23 -10.33 -20.52
N LYS A 83 0.90 -9.19 -20.35
CA LYS A 83 0.92 -8.40 -19.11
C LYS A 83 0.50 -6.93 -19.37
N PRO A 84 -0.81 -6.66 -19.62
CA PRO A 84 -1.28 -5.34 -20.06
C PRO A 84 -0.97 -4.19 -19.11
N HIS A 85 -0.88 -4.49 -17.82
CA HIS A 85 -0.64 -3.50 -16.76
C HIS A 85 0.85 -3.22 -16.47
N TRP A 86 1.77 -3.95 -17.14
CA TRP A 86 3.20 -3.77 -16.93
C TRP A 86 3.78 -2.66 -17.81
N GLY A 87 4.60 -1.81 -17.19
CA GLY A 87 5.36 -0.77 -17.91
C GLY A 87 6.69 -1.28 -18.45
N ALA A 88 7.36 -0.47 -19.26
CA ALA A 88 8.62 -0.79 -19.94
C ALA A 88 9.72 -1.34 -19.01
N ARG A 89 9.80 -0.85 -17.75
CA ARG A 89 10.78 -1.34 -16.76
C ARG A 89 10.55 -2.81 -16.42
N LYS A 90 9.30 -3.20 -16.16
CA LYS A 90 8.95 -4.59 -15.80
C LYS A 90 9.07 -5.53 -16.99
N ILE A 91 8.67 -5.08 -18.19
CA ILE A 91 8.83 -5.83 -19.43
C ILE A 91 10.32 -6.07 -19.72
N ARG A 92 11.18 -5.08 -19.47
CA ARG A 92 12.64 -5.26 -19.61
C ARG A 92 13.17 -6.36 -18.70
N GLU A 93 12.73 -6.37 -17.45
CA GLU A 93 13.16 -7.37 -16.49
C GLU A 93 12.72 -8.78 -16.88
N LEU A 94 11.50 -8.90 -17.41
CA LEU A 94 11.00 -10.17 -17.93
C LEU A 94 11.78 -10.62 -19.17
N LEU A 95 12.18 -9.69 -20.04
CA LEU A 95 13.05 -9.98 -21.18
C LEU A 95 14.43 -10.49 -20.73
N VAL A 96 15.03 -9.85 -19.71
CA VAL A 96 16.31 -10.29 -19.15
C VAL A 96 16.23 -11.75 -18.68
N ARG A 97 15.14 -12.11 -18.01
CA ARG A 97 14.93 -13.48 -17.51
C ARG A 97 14.68 -14.50 -18.63
N ARG A 98 13.96 -14.12 -19.70
CA ARG A 98 13.59 -15.02 -20.79
C ARG A 98 14.69 -15.21 -21.86
N LEU A 99 15.51 -14.18 -22.07
CA LEU A 99 16.54 -14.21 -23.14
C LEU A 99 17.89 -14.78 -22.71
N GLY A 100 18.10 -15.04 -21.42
CA GLY A 100 19.29 -15.70 -20.87
C GLY A 100 20.57 -15.06 -21.36
N GLY A 101 21.32 -14.28 -21.09
CA GLY A 101 22.66 -13.75 -21.35
C GLY A 101 23.15 -13.53 -22.79
N ASP A 102 22.68 -14.32 -23.76
CA ASP A 102 23.22 -14.33 -25.13
C ASP A 102 22.68 -13.21 -26.02
N VAL A 103 21.54 -12.60 -25.65
CA VAL A 103 20.92 -11.54 -26.43
C VAL A 103 20.95 -10.22 -25.66
N ARG A 104 21.52 -9.18 -26.29
CA ARG A 104 21.53 -7.84 -25.72
C ARG A 104 20.10 -7.32 -25.50
N VAL A 105 19.66 -7.26 -24.24
CA VAL A 105 18.35 -6.74 -23.89
C VAL A 105 18.30 -5.21 -24.10
N PRO A 106 17.27 -4.68 -24.81
CA PRO A 106 17.13 -3.26 -25.07
C PRO A 106 17.01 -2.42 -23.79
N ALA A 107 17.44 -1.16 -23.86
CA ALA A 107 17.27 -0.20 -22.78
C ALA A 107 15.78 0.07 -22.51
N LYS A 108 15.44 0.49 -21.27
CA LYS A 108 14.05 0.83 -20.89
C LYS A 108 13.41 1.88 -21.80
N SER A 109 14.20 2.85 -22.29
CA SER A 109 13.76 3.89 -23.22
C SER A 109 13.39 3.33 -24.59
N THR A 110 14.18 2.38 -25.11
CA THR A 110 13.91 1.69 -26.36
C THR A 110 12.63 0.86 -26.26
N ILE A 111 12.45 0.11 -25.17
CA ILE A 111 11.21 -0.66 -24.94
C ILE A 111 10.01 0.28 -24.85
N HIS A 112 10.14 1.40 -24.13
CA HIS A 112 9.07 2.40 -24.05
C HIS A 112 8.73 2.97 -25.45
N ALA A 113 9.75 3.28 -26.26
CA ALA A 113 9.53 3.78 -27.63
C ALA A 113 8.84 2.75 -28.53
N VAL A 114 9.18 1.47 -28.40
CA VAL A 114 8.46 0.38 -29.08
C VAL A 114 7.00 0.35 -28.66
N LEU A 115 6.72 0.32 -27.35
CA LEU A 115 5.35 0.29 -26.83
C LEU A 115 4.55 1.54 -27.24
N ASP A 116 5.16 2.71 -27.27
CA ASP A 116 4.53 3.97 -27.68
C ASP A 116 4.19 3.96 -29.17
N ARG A 117 5.09 3.47 -30.02
CA ARG A 117 4.88 3.34 -31.47
C ARG A 117 3.72 2.40 -31.81
N HIS A 118 3.54 1.35 -31.01
CA HIS A 118 2.41 0.42 -31.13
C HIS A 118 1.13 0.88 -30.39
N GLY A 119 1.09 2.12 -29.86
CA GLY A 119 -0.09 2.66 -29.16
C GLY A 119 -0.39 1.97 -27.82
N LEU A 120 0.57 1.22 -27.25
CA LEU A 120 0.40 0.43 -26.03
C LEU A 120 0.75 1.20 -24.76
N VAL A 121 1.08 2.51 -24.87
CA VAL A 121 1.35 3.42 -23.75
C VAL A 121 0.13 4.28 -23.49
N LYS A 122 -0.42 4.21 -22.28
CA LYS A 122 -1.49 5.13 -21.87
C LYS A 122 -0.88 6.50 -21.56
N ARG A 123 -1.16 7.48 -22.40
CA ARG A 123 -0.82 8.88 -22.17
C ARG A 123 -1.95 9.50 -21.35
N GLY A 124 -1.64 10.13 -20.25
CA GLY A 124 -2.63 10.84 -19.44
C GLY A 124 -2.54 10.46 -17.96
N GLY A 125 -2.21 11.42 -17.17
CA GLY A 125 -2.09 11.40 -15.72
C GLY A 125 -1.12 12.46 -15.30
N GLY A 126 -1.62 13.60 -14.79
CA GLY A 126 -0.81 14.65 -14.18
C GLY A 126 0.10 14.08 -13.08
N PRO A 127 1.03 14.86 -12.56
CA PRO A 127 1.92 14.45 -11.49
C PRO A 127 1.09 13.96 -10.30
N ARG A 128 1.31 12.71 -9.90
CA ARG A 128 0.61 12.14 -8.74
C ARG A 128 1.15 12.76 -7.48
N HIS A 129 0.30 13.46 -6.75
CA HIS A 129 0.62 13.98 -5.44
C HIS A 129 1.01 12.80 -4.54
N ARG A 130 2.21 12.83 -3.98
CA ARG A 130 2.63 11.90 -2.92
C ARG A 130 2.30 12.56 -1.59
N ALA A 131 1.26 12.09 -0.93
CA ALA A 131 1.01 12.49 0.44
C ALA A 131 2.20 12.05 1.33
N ARG A 132 2.78 12.97 2.09
CA ARG A 132 3.74 12.64 3.14
C ARG A 132 2.93 12.06 4.29
N GLY A 133 2.98 10.73 4.46
CA GLY A 133 2.40 10.07 5.63
C GLY A 133 3.29 10.26 6.85
N THR A 134 2.71 10.32 8.02
CA THR A 134 3.45 10.10 9.27
C THR A 134 3.96 8.66 9.26
N PRO A 135 5.26 8.43 9.44
CA PRO A 135 5.79 7.08 9.45
C PRO A 135 5.24 6.31 10.66
N LEU A 136 4.73 5.13 10.42
CA LEU A 136 4.55 4.08 11.40
C LEU A 136 5.81 3.21 11.42
N SER A 137 5.82 2.13 12.24
CA SER A 137 6.95 1.20 12.27
C SER A 137 7.29 0.69 10.86
N GLU A 138 8.56 0.52 10.57
CA GLU A 138 9.03 -0.08 9.32
C GLU A 138 9.62 -1.45 9.63
N GLY A 139 9.02 -2.52 9.08
CA GLY A 139 9.63 -3.83 9.09
C GLY A 139 10.87 -3.82 8.19
N ALA A 140 12.03 -4.09 8.77
CA ALA A 140 13.30 -4.15 8.05
C ALA A 140 13.53 -5.53 7.43
N MET A 141 13.12 -6.58 8.14
CA MET A 141 13.26 -7.98 7.73
C MET A 141 11.89 -8.60 7.44
N PRO A 142 11.84 -9.68 6.62
CA PRO A 142 10.64 -10.47 6.47
C PRO A 142 10.08 -10.91 7.82
N ASN A 143 8.77 -10.84 7.98
CA ASN A 143 8.00 -11.19 9.19
C ASN A 143 8.16 -10.24 10.40
N ASP A 144 8.92 -9.15 10.29
CA ASP A 144 8.88 -8.11 11.31
C ASP A 144 7.49 -7.48 11.40
N LEU A 145 6.89 -7.21 10.26
CA LEU A 145 5.59 -6.56 10.16
C LEU A 145 4.80 -7.11 8.99
N TRP A 146 3.61 -7.65 9.26
CA TRP A 146 2.62 -7.94 8.24
C TRP A 146 1.57 -6.83 8.17
N CYS A 147 1.06 -6.57 6.98
CA CYS A 147 -0.05 -5.65 6.78
C CYS A 147 -1.28 -6.45 6.37
N ALA A 148 -2.37 -6.32 7.11
CA ALA A 148 -3.64 -7.00 6.87
C ALA A 148 -4.73 -5.98 6.58
N ASP A 149 -5.57 -6.25 5.59
CA ASP A 149 -6.67 -5.39 5.21
C ASP A 149 -7.70 -6.12 4.36
N PHE A 150 -8.96 -5.67 4.39
CA PHE A 150 -9.99 -6.09 3.45
C PHE A 150 -10.03 -5.18 2.24
N LYS A 151 -9.96 -5.77 1.05
CA LYS A 151 -10.04 -5.04 -0.20
C LYS A 151 -11.46 -4.62 -0.53
N GLY A 152 -12.22 -4.04 0.25
CA GLY A 152 -13.59 -3.62 -0.08
C GLY A 152 -14.39 -4.65 -0.91
N GLU A 153 -15.67 -4.72 -0.74
CA GLU A 153 -16.53 -5.69 -1.41
C GLU A 153 -16.69 -5.44 -2.91
N PHE A 154 -16.99 -6.53 -3.63
CA PHE A 154 -17.49 -6.48 -5.00
C PHE A 154 -18.41 -7.67 -5.26
N LYS A 155 -19.30 -7.53 -6.26
CA LYS A 155 -20.23 -8.61 -6.65
C LYS A 155 -19.55 -9.60 -7.60
N LEU A 156 -19.73 -10.87 -7.33
CA LEU A 156 -19.40 -11.98 -8.22
C LEU A 156 -20.46 -12.12 -9.33
N GLY A 157 -20.18 -12.93 -10.34
CA GLY A 157 -21.13 -13.19 -11.44
C GLY A 157 -22.47 -13.79 -10.99
N ASN A 158 -22.49 -14.54 -9.89
CA ASN A 158 -23.71 -15.08 -9.26
C ASN A 158 -24.45 -14.07 -8.36
N GLY A 159 -24.02 -12.79 -8.32
CA GLY A 159 -24.64 -11.72 -7.51
C GLY A 159 -24.24 -11.69 -6.04
N ARG A 160 -23.51 -12.69 -5.52
CA ARG A 160 -23.00 -12.69 -4.15
C ARG A 160 -21.84 -11.70 -3.98
N TYR A 161 -21.69 -11.14 -2.79
CA TYR A 161 -20.56 -10.30 -2.46
C TYR A 161 -19.32 -11.14 -2.10
N CYS A 162 -18.17 -10.63 -2.49
CA CYS A 162 -16.86 -11.14 -2.09
C CYS A 162 -16.11 -10.06 -1.32
N TYR A 163 -15.55 -10.44 -0.18
CA TYR A 163 -14.74 -9.59 0.71
C TYR A 163 -13.30 -10.14 0.75
N PRO A 164 -12.41 -9.72 -0.15
CA PRO A 164 -11.05 -10.25 -0.16
C PRO A 164 -10.28 -9.84 1.09
N LEU A 165 -9.88 -10.83 1.89
CA LEU A 165 -8.92 -10.65 2.97
C LEU A 165 -7.51 -10.79 2.38
N THR A 166 -6.67 -9.80 2.59
CA THR A 166 -5.29 -9.81 2.10
C THR A 166 -4.30 -9.56 3.22
N VAL A 167 -3.19 -10.27 3.18
CA VAL A 167 -2.06 -10.08 4.09
C VAL A 167 -0.78 -10.00 3.30
N THR A 168 0.04 -8.96 3.53
CA THR A 168 1.33 -8.79 2.88
C THR A 168 2.45 -8.63 3.91
N ASP A 169 3.61 -9.17 3.62
CA ASP A 169 4.83 -8.83 4.36
C ASP A 169 5.32 -7.43 3.97
N HIS A 170 5.60 -6.61 4.97
CA HIS A 170 5.96 -5.20 4.76
C HIS A 170 7.32 -5.04 4.11
N ALA A 171 8.33 -5.83 4.50
CA ALA A 171 9.70 -5.73 4.01
C ALA A 171 9.82 -6.26 2.58
N SER A 172 9.47 -7.52 2.36
CA SER A 172 9.61 -8.20 1.08
C SER A 172 8.51 -7.90 0.07
N ARG A 173 7.40 -7.30 0.50
CA ARG A 173 6.17 -7.11 -0.31
C ARG A 173 5.49 -8.42 -0.70
N PHE A 174 5.89 -9.53 -0.12
CA PHE A 174 5.31 -10.84 -0.40
C PHE A 174 3.82 -10.85 0.00
N LEU A 175 2.96 -11.23 -0.94
CA LEU A 175 1.53 -11.40 -0.69
C LEU A 175 1.32 -12.79 -0.06
N LEU A 176 1.11 -12.79 1.26
CA LEU A 176 1.00 -13.97 2.10
C LEU A 176 -0.35 -14.66 1.98
N LEU A 177 -1.41 -13.86 1.88
CA LEU A 177 -2.79 -14.30 1.82
C LEU A 177 -3.59 -13.39 0.88
N CYS A 178 -4.45 -14.01 0.06
CA CYS A 178 -5.52 -13.34 -0.67
C CYS A 178 -6.71 -14.31 -0.74
N GLU A 179 -7.69 -14.13 0.14
CA GLU A 179 -8.79 -15.07 0.31
C GLU A 179 -10.14 -14.45 0.01
N ALA A 180 -10.96 -15.13 -0.79
CA ALA A 180 -12.30 -14.70 -1.16
C ALA A 180 -13.29 -15.08 -0.06
N LEU A 181 -13.48 -14.19 0.93
CA LEU A 181 -14.45 -14.42 2.01
C LEU A 181 -15.84 -13.93 1.63
N GLU A 182 -16.87 -14.53 2.20
CA GLU A 182 -18.27 -14.17 2.00
C GLU A 182 -18.70 -12.96 2.86
N SER A 183 -17.93 -12.66 3.90
CA SER A 183 -18.16 -11.53 4.80
C SER A 183 -16.89 -11.16 5.57
N THR A 184 -16.92 -10.03 6.25
CA THR A 184 -15.85 -9.57 7.16
C THR A 184 -16.00 -10.14 8.58
N ARG A 185 -16.70 -11.26 8.74
CA ARG A 185 -16.90 -11.89 10.06
C ARG A 185 -15.58 -12.36 10.65
N GLU A 186 -15.49 -12.25 11.97
CA GLU A 186 -14.29 -12.56 12.73
C GLU A 186 -13.89 -14.04 12.67
N ASP A 187 -14.86 -14.96 12.68
CA ASP A 187 -14.63 -16.40 12.58
C ASP A 187 -13.94 -16.81 11.27
N LEU A 188 -14.39 -16.23 10.13
CA LEU A 188 -13.79 -16.47 8.82
C LEU A 188 -12.36 -15.94 8.77
N ALA A 189 -12.15 -14.73 9.30
CA ALA A 189 -10.81 -14.15 9.36
C ALA A 189 -9.87 -14.97 10.27
N CYS A 190 -10.34 -15.43 11.43
CA CYS A 190 -9.55 -16.28 12.32
C CYS A 190 -9.12 -17.58 11.62
N THR A 191 -10.02 -18.26 10.91
CA THR A 191 -9.70 -19.48 10.16
C THR A 191 -8.64 -19.23 9.08
N ALA A 192 -8.76 -18.12 8.35
CA ALA A 192 -7.80 -17.72 7.32
C ALA A 192 -6.40 -17.44 7.92
N PHE A 193 -6.35 -16.69 9.03
CA PHE A 193 -5.09 -16.41 9.73
C PHE A 193 -4.49 -17.65 10.37
N GLU A 194 -5.30 -18.55 10.92
CA GLU A 194 -4.80 -19.79 11.51
C GLU A 194 -4.09 -20.66 10.48
N ARG A 195 -4.69 -20.82 9.29
CA ARG A 195 -4.05 -21.50 8.17
C ARG A 195 -2.76 -20.80 7.77
N LEU A 196 -2.80 -19.48 7.61
CA LEU A 196 -1.62 -18.69 7.27
C LEU A 196 -0.48 -18.87 8.30
N PHE A 197 -0.80 -18.85 9.60
CA PHE A 197 0.19 -19.03 10.66
C PHE A 197 0.81 -20.43 10.68
N ARG A 198 0.02 -21.46 10.37
CA ARG A 198 0.56 -22.83 10.21
C ARG A 198 1.52 -22.94 9.03
N GLU A 199 1.21 -22.28 7.92
CA GLU A 199 2.02 -22.34 6.70
C GLU A 199 3.27 -21.48 6.75
N ARG A 200 3.19 -20.30 7.33
CA ARG A 200 4.23 -19.25 7.25
C ARG A 200 4.89 -18.89 8.58
N GLY A 201 4.35 -19.38 9.69
CA GLY A 201 4.76 -19.00 11.03
C GLY A 201 4.19 -17.63 11.45
N LEU A 202 4.60 -17.15 12.61
CA LEU A 202 4.06 -15.96 13.26
C LEU A 202 4.94 -14.72 12.98
N PRO A 203 4.35 -13.58 12.62
CA PRO A 203 5.09 -12.31 12.53
C PRO A 203 5.37 -11.72 13.92
N LEU A 204 6.23 -10.71 13.98
CA LEU A 204 6.41 -9.94 15.21
C LEU A 204 5.26 -8.96 15.44
N ALA A 205 4.74 -8.35 14.37
CA ALA A 205 3.63 -7.41 14.44
C ALA A 205 2.69 -7.54 13.22
N ILE A 206 1.43 -7.18 13.43
CA ILE A 206 0.43 -7.04 12.36
C ILE A 206 -0.12 -5.62 12.39
N ARG A 207 -0.02 -4.94 11.24
CA ARG A 207 -0.66 -3.64 10.99
C ARG A 207 -2.00 -3.86 10.31
N SER A 208 -3.05 -3.24 10.86
CA SER A 208 -4.39 -3.26 10.27
C SER A 208 -5.05 -1.88 10.32
N ASP A 209 -6.18 -1.77 9.65
CA ASP A 209 -7.10 -0.66 9.85
C ASP A 209 -7.85 -0.77 11.20
N ASN A 210 -8.77 0.17 11.43
CA ASN A 210 -9.62 0.19 12.63
C ASN A 210 -11.00 -0.44 12.38
N GLY A 211 -11.20 -1.12 11.27
CA GLY A 211 -12.45 -1.78 10.90
C GLY A 211 -12.59 -3.18 11.52
N VAL A 212 -13.83 -3.67 11.50
CA VAL A 212 -14.13 -5.08 11.83
C VAL A 212 -13.52 -5.98 10.74
N PRO A 213 -12.87 -7.10 11.10
CA PRO A 213 -12.73 -7.73 12.41
C PRO A 213 -11.47 -7.34 13.21
N PHE A 214 -10.66 -6.45 12.71
CA PHE A 214 -9.37 -6.11 13.33
C PHE A 214 -9.53 -5.30 14.61
N ALA A 215 -10.57 -4.45 14.66
CA ALA A 215 -10.91 -3.65 15.81
C ALA A 215 -12.39 -3.71 16.13
N SER A 216 -12.75 -3.44 17.39
CA SER A 216 -14.13 -3.32 17.84
C SER A 216 -14.32 -1.95 18.51
N PRO A 217 -15.15 -1.06 17.99
CA PRO A 217 -15.35 0.26 18.59
C PRO A 217 -15.99 0.17 19.99
N THR A 218 -16.68 -0.93 20.32
CA THR A 218 -17.29 -1.18 21.62
C THR A 218 -16.41 -2.02 22.55
N GLY A 219 -15.30 -2.55 22.04
CA GLY A 219 -14.37 -3.35 22.82
C GLY A 219 -13.49 -2.50 23.74
N LEU A 220 -13.09 -3.07 24.88
CA LEU A 220 -12.10 -2.46 25.76
C LEU A 220 -10.81 -2.20 24.94
N PHE A 221 -10.31 -0.95 24.94
CA PHE A 221 -9.18 -0.51 24.13
C PHE A 221 -9.35 -0.76 22.60
N ASN A 222 -10.58 -0.77 22.12
CA ASN A 222 -10.91 -1.10 20.74
C ASN A 222 -10.42 -2.50 20.30
N LEU A 223 -10.14 -3.41 21.23
CA LEU A 223 -9.74 -4.77 20.91
C LEU A 223 -10.92 -5.54 20.33
N SER A 224 -10.64 -6.39 19.33
CA SER A 224 -11.52 -7.45 18.84
C SER A 224 -11.03 -8.81 19.37
N LYS A 225 -11.82 -9.87 19.26
CA LYS A 225 -11.35 -11.23 19.62
C LYS A 225 -10.16 -11.65 18.76
N LEU A 226 -10.16 -11.28 17.45
CA LEU A 226 -9.03 -11.52 16.56
C LEU A 226 -7.76 -10.84 17.08
N SER A 227 -7.85 -9.58 17.50
CA SER A 227 -6.69 -8.84 18.04
C SER A 227 -6.24 -9.40 19.39
N VAL A 228 -7.15 -9.85 20.24
CA VAL A 228 -6.82 -10.56 21.48
C VAL A 228 -6.09 -11.87 21.19
N TRP A 229 -6.54 -12.63 20.19
CA TRP A 229 -5.88 -13.85 19.77
C TRP A 229 -4.45 -13.60 19.26
N TRP A 230 -4.23 -12.54 18.45
CA TRP A 230 -2.88 -12.15 18.04
C TRP A 230 -1.97 -11.80 19.21
N LEU A 231 -2.46 -11.01 20.17
CA LEU A 231 -1.71 -10.69 21.39
C LEU A 231 -1.32 -11.96 22.15
N ARG A 232 -2.23 -12.94 22.28
CA ARG A 232 -1.96 -14.22 22.89
C ARG A 232 -0.84 -15.01 22.22
N LEU A 233 -0.71 -14.88 20.89
CA LEU A 233 0.37 -15.47 20.10
C LEU A 233 1.69 -14.65 20.17
N GLY A 234 1.72 -13.59 20.97
CA GLY A 234 2.88 -12.70 21.06
C GLY A 234 3.12 -11.86 19.81
N ILE A 235 2.04 -11.57 19.07
CA ILE A 235 2.06 -10.69 17.90
C ILE A 235 1.62 -9.30 18.35
N ALA A 236 2.47 -8.29 18.13
CA ALA A 236 2.14 -6.90 18.41
C ALA A 236 1.10 -6.38 17.41
N ILE A 237 0.18 -5.52 17.89
CA ILE A 237 -0.86 -4.92 17.05
C ILE A 237 -0.46 -3.48 16.76
N GLU A 238 -0.43 -3.12 15.49
CA GLU A 238 -0.24 -1.76 15.03
C GLU A 238 -1.47 -1.32 14.23
N ARG A 239 -2.05 -0.18 14.59
CA ARG A 239 -3.23 0.36 13.90
C ARG A 239 -2.89 1.66 13.19
N ILE A 240 -3.42 1.81 11.98
CA ILE A 240 -3.33 3.08 11.27
C ILE A 240 -4.19 4.13 11.98
N LYS A 241 -3.74 5.39 11.95
CA LYS A 241 -4.54 6.50 12.50
C LYS A 241 -5.80 6.68 11.64
N PRO A 242 -6.98 6.90 12.25
CA PRO A 242 -8.19 7.22 11.51
C PRO A 242 -7.95 8.39 10.54
N GLY A 243 -8.42 8.26 9.30
CA GLY A 243 -8.24 9.29 8.28
C GLY A 243 -6.84 9.34 7.62
N HIS A 244 -5.93 8.42 7.94
CA HIS A 244 -4.58 8.38 7.40
C HIS A 244 -4.28 7.08 6.60
N PRO A 245 -5.01 6.80 5.52
CA PRO A 245 -4.84 5.57 4.74
C PRO A 245 -3.42 5.43 4.17
N GLN A 246 -2.74 6.55 3.90
CA GLN A 246 -1.36 6.55 3.41
C GLN A 246 -0.36 5.79 4.32
N GLN A 247 -0.70 5.58 5.60
CA GLN A 247 0.11 4.77 6.51
C GLN A 247 0.17 3.29 6.10
N ASN A 248 -0.82 2.82 5.32
CA ASN A 248 -0.84 1.50 4.69
C ASN A 248 -0.67 1.56 3.15
N GLY A 249 -0.10 2.64 2.63
CA GLY A 249 -0.03 2.93 1.18
C GLY A 249 0.68 1.86 0.34
N ARG A 250 1.56 1.05 0.96
CA ARG A 250 2.18 -0.11 0.29
C ARG A 250 1.14 -1.19 -0.01
N HIS A 251 0.30 -1.49 0.97
CA HIS A 251 -0.79 -2.45 0.87
C HIS A 251 -1.89 -1.97 -0.08
N GLU A 252 -2.29 -0.70 0.01
CA GLU A 252 -3.25 -0.07 -0.92
C GLU A 252 -2.78 -0.15 -2.38
N ARG A 253 -1.47 0.01 -2.61
CA ARG A 253 -0.90 -0.13 -3.95
C ARG A 253 -1.04 -1.55 -4.48
N MET A 254 -0.89 -2.57 -3.64
CA MET A 254 -1.15 -3.97 -4.00
C MET A 254 -2.63 -4.15 -4.31
N HIS A 255 -3.54 -3.62 -3.48
CA HIS A 255 -4.98 -3.65 -3.70
C HIS A 255 -5.42 -3.06 -5.05
N LEU A 256 -4.80 -1.94 -5.46
CA LEU A 256 -5.08 -1.36 -6.78
C LEU A 256 -4.73 -2.33 -7.91
N THR A 257 -3.61 -3.03 -7.77
CA THR A 257 -3.18 -4.03 -8.75
C THR A 257 -4.11 -5.23 -8.76
N LEU A 258 -4.42 -5.79 -7.58
CA LEU A 258 -5.37 -6.88 -7.41
C LEU A 258 -6.71 -6.56 -8.08
N LYS A 259 -7.28 -5.38 -7.81
CA LYS A 259 -8.54 -4.94 -8.42
C LYS A 259 -8.49 -4.93 -9.94
N MET A 260 -7.40 -4.45 -10.53
CA MET A 260 -7.29 -4.36 -11.98
C MET A 260 -7.12 -5.73 -12.66
N GLU A 261 -6.49 -6.68 -12.00
CA GLU A 261 -6.10 -7.95 -12.60
C GLU A 261 -7.08 -9.09 -12.28
N THR A 262 -7.85 -9.03 -11.17
CA THR A 262 -8.68 -10.16 -10.74
C THR A 262 -10.17 -9.88 -10.65
N THR A 263 -10.58 -8.59 -10.55
CA THR A 263 -12.00 -8.26 -10.35
C THR A 263 -12.67 -7.66 -11.59
N ARG A 264 -11.97 -7.61 -12.73
CA ARG A 264 -12.49 -7.05 -13.98
C ARG A 264 -12.13 -7.95 -15.17
N PRO A 265 -13.00 -8.90 -15.53
CA PRO A 265 -14.27 -9.28 -14.93
C PRO A 265 -14.08 -10.08 -13.63
N PRO A 266 -15.06 -10.09 -12.71
CA PRO A 266 -15.03 -10.95 -11.54
C PRO A 266 -15.26 -12.43 -11.89
N GLY A 267 -14.96 -13.34 -10.99
CA GLY A 267 -15.31 -14.75 -11.11
C GLY A 267 -16.82 -14.96 -11.05
N SER A 268 -17.32 -16.04 -11.64
CA SER A 268 -18.74 -16.37 -11.60
C SER A 268 -19.21 -16.74 -10.19
N ASN A 269 -18.36 -17.34 -9.41
CA ASN A 269 -18.60 -17.75 -8.02
C ASN A 269 -17.33 -17.59 -7.17
N SER A 270 -17.41 -17.90 -5.87
CA SER A 270 -16.29 -17.74 -4.92
C SER A 270 -15.10 -18.65 -5.25
N LEU A 271 -15.33 -19.87 -5.74
CA LEU A 271 -14.24 -20.79 -6.11
C LEU A 271 -13.45 -20.26 -7.31
N GLN A 272 -14.13 -19.87 -8.39
CA GLN A 272 -13.45 -19.25 -9.53
C GLN A 272 -12.74 -17.94 -9.18
N GLN A 273 -13.30 -17.19 -8.23
CA GLN A 273 -12.66 -15.98 -7.76
C GLN A 273 -11.40 -16.32 -6.95
N GLN A 274 -11.43 -17.38 -6.14
CA GLN A 274 -10.24 -17.86 -5.42
C GLN A 274 -9.17 -18.34 -6.38
N ASP A 275 -9.51 -19.12 -7.39
CA ASP A 275 -8.55 -19.54 -8.44
C ASP A 275 -7.84 -18.34 -9.08
N ARG A 276 -8.58 -17.25 -9.34
CA ARG A 276 -7.99 -16.00 -9.85
C ARG A 276 -7.08 -15.31 -8.85
N PHE A 277 -7.44 -15.35 -7.57
CA PHE A 277 -6.59 -14.80 -6.51
C PHE A 277 -5.32 -15.64 -6.35
N ASP A 278 -5.41 -16.95 -6.40
CA ASP A 278 -4.25 -17.85 -6.30
C ASP A 278 -3.28 -17.66 -7.48
N ALA A 279 -3.81 -17.57 -8.70
CA ALA A 279 -3.02 -17.22 -9.88
C ALA A 279 -2.34 -15.85 -9.74
N PHE A 280 -3.08 -14.85 -9.23
CA PHE A 280 -2.54 -13.52 -8.96
C PHE A 280 -1.45 -13.54 -7.89
N VAL A 281 -1.66 -14.24 -6.77
CA VAL A 281 -0.67 -14.40 -5.69
C VAL A 281 0.61 -15.01 -6.23
N HIS A 282 0.48 -16.06 -7.03
CA HIS A 282 1.62 -16.70 -7.67
C HIS A 282 2.39 -15.72 -8.57
N GLU A 283 1.70 -15.07 -9.52
CA GLU A 283 2.31 -14.09 -10.42
C GLU A 283 2.93 -12.91 -9.67
N PHE A 284 2.21 -12.36 -8.68
CA PHE A 284 2.66 -11.22 -7.89
C PHE A 284 3.94 -11.51 -7.15
N ASN A 285 4.06 -12.71 -6.58
CA ASN A 285 5.21 -13.10 -5.76
C ASN A 285 6.40 -13.57 -6.59
N THR A 286 6.17 -14.34 -7.66
CA THR A 286 7.24 -15.05 -8.38
C THR A 286 7.67 -14.37 -9.67
N GLU A 287 6.74 -13.71 -10.37
CA GLU A 287 7.02 -13.16 -11.69
C GLU A 287 7.16 -11.63 -11.70
N ARG A 288 6.40 -10.94 -10.84
CA ARG A 288 6.27 -9.48 -10.89
C ARG A 288 7.47 -8.76 -10.28
N PRO A 289 8.28 -8.04 -11.07
CA PRO A 289 9.38 -7.25 -10.52
C PRO A 289 8.86 -6.02 -9.78
N HIS A 290 9.45 -5.71 -8.64
CA HIS A 290 9.11 -4.53 -7.85
C HIS A 290 10.25 -3.51 -7.86
N GLU A 291 9.97 -2.29 -8.31
CA GLU A 291 10.97 -1.22 -8.39
C GLU A 291 11.57 -0.90 -7.00
N ALA A 292 10.74 -0.91 -5.97
CA ALA A 292 11.17 -0.67 -4.60
C ALA A 292 12.05 -1.80 -4.00
N LEU A 293 12.10 -2.95 -4.67
CA LEU A 293 12.94 -4.10 -4.31
C LEU A 293 14.13 -4.26 -5.29
N GLY A 294 14.54 -3.18 -5.97
CA GLY A 294 15.59 -3.26 -6.99
C GLY A 294 15.22 -4.18 -8.16
N MET A 295 13.94 -4.22 -8.56
CA MET A 295 13.40 -5.08 -9.62
C MET A 295 13.39 -6.58 -9.29
N LYS A 296 13.66 -6.98 -8.05
CA LYS A 296 13.46 -8.35 -7.59
C LYS A 296 11.98 -8.67 -7.40
N CYS A 297 11.65 -9.96 -7.46
CA CYS A 297 10.33 -10.44 -7.08
C CYS A 297 10.24 -10.64 -5.57
N PRO A 298 9.05 -10.49 -4.96
CA PRO A 298 8.85 -10.71 -3.53
C PRO A 298 9.36 -12.05 -3.04
N ALA A 299 9.11 -13.13 -3.80
CA ALA A 299 9.56 -14.49 -3.45
C ALA A 299 11.08 -14.65 -3.35
N GLN A 300 11.85 -13.77 -3.97
CA GLN A 300 13.34 -13.81 -3.87
C GLN A 300 13.87 -13.23 -2.55
N LEU A 301 13.00 -12.52 -1.81
CA LEU A 301 13.37 -11.82 -0.57
C LEU A 301 12.64 -12.36 0.65
N TYR A 302 11.49 -13.02 0.46
CA TYR A 302 10.69 -13.55 1.54
C TYR A 302 11.22 -14.91 2.01
N THR A 303 11.27 -15.09 3.32
CA THR A 303 11.49 -16.36 4.01
C THR A 303 10.40 -16.55 5.06
N ALA A 304 9.96 -17.79 5.28
CA ALA A 304 8.98 -18.07 6.31
C ALA A 304 9.51 -17.72 7.72
N SER A 305 8.62 -17.38 8.63
CA SER A 305 8.99 -17.04 9.99
C SER A 305 9.54 -18.26 10.75
N PRO A 306 10.62 -18.09 11.52
CA PRO A 306 11.10 -19.14 12.41
C PRO A 306 10.17 -19.38 13.61
N ARG A 307 9.28 -18.43 13.94
CA ARG A 307 8.29 -18.55 15.00
C ARG A 307 7.15 -19.42 14.53
N ARG A 308 7.14 -20.68 14.92
CA ARG A 308 6.09 -21.64 14.55
C ARG A 308 4.79 -21.35 15.29
N TYR A 309 3.68 -21.73 14.68
CA TYR A 309 2.36 -21.71 15.31
C TYR A 309 2.07 -23.08 15.93
N ASP A 310 2.19 -23.19 17.24
CA ASP A 310 1.95 -24.41 18.02
C ASP A 310 0.66 -24.32 18.86
N GLY A 311 -0.24 -23.44 18.48
CA GLY A 311 -1.47 -23.15 19.22
C GLY A 311 -1.29 -22.01 20.22
N LEU A 312 -2.29 -21.83 21.09
CA LEU A 312 -2.27 -20.77 22.09
C LEU A 312 -1.44 -21.20 23.31
N PRO A 313 -0.42 -20.43 23.71
CA PRO A 313 0.34 -20.70 24.91
C PRO A 313 -0.55 -20.54 26.15
N GLU A 314 -0.26 -21.29 27.22
CA GLU A 314 -0.93 -21.10 28.48
C GLU A 314 -0.57 -19.77 29.11
N LEU A 315 -1.57 -19.05 29.65
CA LEU A 315 -1.35 -17.77 30.33
C LEU A 315 -1.08 -18.03 31.81
N THR A 316 0.05 -17.57 32.29
CA THR A 316 0.44 -17.53 33.68
C THR A 316 0.70 -16.12 34.16
N TYR A 317 0.37 -15.83 35.40
CA TYR A 317 0.50 -14.50 36.01
C TYR A 317 1.33 -14.56 37.28
N PRO A 318 2.66 -14.79 37.21
CA PRO A 318 3.50 -15.07 38.38
C PRO A 318 3.61 -13.88 39.36
N PHE A 319 3.28 -12.65 38.91
CA PHE A 319 3.35 -11.43 39.73
C PHE A 319 1.98 -10.91 40.17
N HIS A 320 0.92 -11.71 40.01
CA HIS A 320 -0.43 -11.40 40.43
C HIS A 320 -0.86 -12.36 41.53
N ASP A 321 -1.81 -11.94 42.36
CA ASP A 321 -2.29 -12.72 43.46
C ASP A 321 -3.16 -13.89 43.01
N ARG A 322 -3.86 -13.70 41.87
CA ARG A 322 -4.77 -14.70 41.28
C ARG A 322 -4.86 -14.55 39.76
N ASP A 323 -5.16 -15.65 39.09
CA ASP A 323 -5.63 -15.65 37.73
C ASP A 323 -7.11 -16.06 37.69
N ILE A 324 -7.94 -15.26 36.99
CA ILE A 324 -9.40 -15.49 36.96
C ILE A 324 -9.86 -15.54 35.51
N LEU A 325 -10.67 -16.54 35.17
CA LEU A 325 -11.27 -16.71 33.87
C LEU A 325 -12.42 -15.71 33.67
N VAL A 326 -12.41 -14.99 32.55
CA VAL A 326 -13.52 -14.14 32.14
C VAL A 326 -14.67 -14.99 31.63
N THR A 327 -15.84 -14.81 32.16
CA THR A 327 -17.06 -15.54 31.76
C THR A 327 -17.46 -15.23 30.32
N ALA A 328 -18.31 -16.06 29.71
CA ALA A 328 -18.80 -15.87 28.35
C ALA A 328 -19.49 -14.49 28.13
N CYS A 329 -20.06 -13.90 29.18
CA CYS A 329 -20.64 -12.56 29.13
C CYS A 329 -19.65 -11.42 29.44
N GLY A 330 -18.35 -11.68 29.46
CA GLY A 330 -17.30 -10.68 29.65
C GLY A 330 -17.15 -10.15 31.09
N ARG A 331 -17.47 -10.98 32.09
CA ARG A 331 -17.40 -10.62 33.51
C ARG A 331 -16.39 -11.44 34.27
N LEU A 332 -15.78 -10.83 35.27
CA LEU A 332 -15.05 -11.53 36.33
C LEU A 332 -15.97 -11.77 37.53
N CYS A 333 -15.76 -12.88 38.22
CA CYS A 333 -16.40 -13.19 39.48
C CYS A 333 -15.31 -13.27 40.58
N LEU A 334 -15.34 -12.28 41.48
CA LEU A 334 -14.40 -12.19 42.61
C LEU A 334 -15.17 -11.86 43.88
N HIS A 335 -14.96 -12.62 44.96
CA HIS A 335 -15.62 -12.44 46.26
C HIS A 335 -17.16 -12.31 46.16
N ARG A 336 -17.80 -13.16 45.36
CA ARG A 336 -19.26 -13.17 45.06
C ARG A 336 -19.76 -11.90 44.34
N LYS A 337 -18.86 -11.03 43.88
CA LYS A 337 -19.19 -9.84 43.09
C LYS A 337 -18.92 -10.08 41.62
N ARG A 338 -19.72 -9.46 40.75
CA ARG A 338 -19.59 -9.55 39.29
C ARG A 338 -19.02 -8.22 38.79
N ILE A 339 -17.86 -8.27 38.16
CA ILE A 339 -17.13 -7.12 37.64
C ILE A 339 -17.23 -7.16 36.11
N ASN A 340 -17.76 -6.12 35.49
CA ASN A 340 -17.83 -6.03 34.03
C ASN A 340 -16.46 -5.65 33.47
N ILE A 341 -15.92 -6.49 32.60
CA ILE A 341 -14.63 -6.27 31.92
C ILE A 341 -14.88 -5.97 30.45
N SER A 342 -15.05 -7.01 29.63
CA SER A 342 -15.37 -6.93 28.22
C SER A 342 -15.70 -8.32 27.66
N SER A 343 -16.69 -8.40 26.81
CA SER A 343 -17.04 -9.64 26.09
C SER A 343 -15.96 -10.10 25.12
N VAL A 344 -15.08 -9.19 24.69
CA VAL A 344 -13.94 -9.48 23.82
C VAL A 344 -12.90 -10.36 24.51
N LEU A 345 -12.79 -10.24 25.84
CA LEU A 345 -11.89 -11.05 26.67
C LEU A 345 -12.55 -12.33 27.22
N ALA A 346 -13.78 -12.63 26.80
CA ALA A 346 -14.46 -13.84 27.24
C ALA A 346 -13.61 -15.09 26.98
N GLY A 347 -13.51 -15.98 27.98
CA GLY A 347 -12.67 -17.18 27.91
C GLY A 347 -11.17 -16.93 28.11
N GLN A 348 -10.73 -15.69 28.37
CA GLN A 348 -9.34 -15.38 28.69
C GLN A 348 -9.12 -15.38 30.20
N LYS A 349 -7.95 -15.83 30.65
CA LYS A 349 -7.49 -15.63 32.02
C LYS A 349 -6.92 -14.24 32.18
N LEU A 350 -7.27 -13.53 33.24
CA LEU A 350 -6.72 -12.24 33.63
C LEU A 350 -5.97 -12.38 34.96
N GLY A 351 -4.83 -11.74 35.04
CA GLY A 351 -4.12 -11.57 36.30
C GLY A 351 -4.79 -10.49 37.15
N ILE A 352 -5.03 -10.78 38.43
CA ILE A 352 -5.67 -9.89 39.37
C ILE A 352 -4.73 -9.68 40.54
N LYS A 353 -4.42 -8.41 40.85
CA LYS A 353 -3.53 -8.03 41.93
C LYS A 353 -4.20 -7.00 42.85
N GLU A 354 -4.19 -7.23 44.14
CA GLU A 354 -4.61 -6.22 45.11
C GLU A 354 -3.52 -5.16 45.23
N VAL A 355 -3.88 -3.91 45.01
CA VAL A 355 -2.95 -2.77 44.98
C VAL A 355 -3.19 -1.82 46.17
N ASP A 356 -4.38 -1.92 46.77
CA ASP A 356 -4.78 -1.20 47.97
C ASP A 356 -5.97 -1.92 48.60
N ASP A 357 -6.33 -1.59 49.83
CA ASP A 357 -7.44 -2.25 50.56
C ASP A 357 -8.73 -2.20 49.72
N GLY A 358 -9.14 -3.38 49.24
CA GLY A 358 -10.31 -3.57 48.36
C GLY A 358 -10.19 -3.02 46.94
N ILE A 359 -9.04 -2.47 46.52
CA ILE A 359 -8.78 -1.97 45.17
C ILE A 359 -7.88 -2.96 44.42
N TRP A 360 -8.39 -3.45 43.32
CA TRP A 360 -7.77 -4.50 42.53
C TRP A 360 -7.39 -4.02 41.14
N LEU A 361 -6.20 -4.38 40.68
CA LEU A 361 -5.74 -4.22 39.31
C LEU A 361 -6.08 -5.47 38.51
N ALA A 362 -6.69 -5.29 37.33
CA ALA A 362 -6.85 -6.35 36.34
C ALA A 362 -5.86 -6.17 35.21
N SER A 363 -5.11 -7.23 34.88
CA SER A 363 -4.14 -7.23 33.79
C SER A 363 -4.41 -8.36 32.82
N PHE A 364 -4.22 -8.11 31.53
CA PHE A 364 -4.21 -9.11 30.48
C PHE A 364 -2.83 -9.18 29.85
N MET A 365 -2.15 -10.29 30.08
CA MET A 365 -0.74 -10.47 29.70
C MET A 365 0.15 -9.38 30.34
N ARG A 366 0.67 -8.46 29.55
CA ARG A 366 1.50 -7.33 29.98
C ARG A 366 0.74 -6.00 30.04
N TYR A 367 -0.56 -6.02 29.79
CA TYR A 367 -1.38 -4.81 29.71
C TYR A 367 -2.26 -4.68 30.93
N ASP A 368 -2.14 -3.59 31.64
CA ASP A 368 -3.03 -3.24 32.73
C ASP A 368 -4.35 -2.72 32.15
N LEU A 369 -5.41 -3.46 32.39
CA LEU A 369 -6.74 -3.14 31.86
C LEU A 369 -7.40 -2.04 32.67
N GLY A 370 -7.06 -1.92 33.95
CA GLY A 370 -7.59 -0.94 34.87
C GLY A 370 -7.86 -1.48 36.25
N TYR A 371 -8.42 -0.64 37.08
CA TYR A 371 -8.70 -0.92 38.50
C TYR A 371 -10.19 -1.11 38.72
N PHE A 372 -10.53 -1.93 39.69
CA PHE A 372 -11.89 -2.05 40.21
C PHE A 372 -11.90 -2.07 41.74
N ASP A 373 -12.90 -1.42 42.31
CA ASP A 373 -13.12 -1.30 43.75
C ASP A 373 -14.24 -2.24 44.18
N LEU A 374 -13.92 -3.20 45.04
CA LEU A 374 -14.91 -4.14 45.55
C LEU A 374 -15.91 -3.51 46.51
N SER A 375 -15.66 -2.36 47.11
CA SER A 375 -16.61 -1.68 47.99
C SER A 375 -17.78 -1.03 47.23
N ARG A 376 -17.61 -0.73 45.95
CA ARG A 376 -18.60 -0.02 45.11
C ARG A 376 -19.59 -0.96 44.43
N LYS A 377 -20.81 -0.46 44.19
CA LYS A 377 -21.84 -1.10 43.36
C LYS A 377 -22.37 -0.08 42.34
N PRO A 378 -22.36 -0.36 41.00
CA PRO A 378 -21.79 -1.56 40.37
C PRO A 378 -20.26 -1.55 40.35
N CYS A 379 -19.62 -2.72 40.46
CA CYS A 379 -18.20 -2.88 40.26
C CYS A 379 -17.90 -2.87 38.75
N ASN A 380 -17.41 -1.75 38.25
CA ASN A 380 -16.98 -1.61 36.86
C ASN A 380 -15.47 -1.33 36.83
N LEU A 381 -14.84 -1.77 35.75
CA LEU A 381 -13.45 -1.44 35.49
C LEU A 381 -13.29 0.08 35.28
N SER A 382 -12.38 0.69 36.01
CA SER A 382 -12.00 2.10 35.87
C SER A 382 -10.55 2.21 35.39
N THR A 383 -10.31 3.06 34.42
CA THR A 383 -8.94 3.36 33.96
C THR A 383 -8.15 4.22 34.96
N THR A 384 -8.84 4.77 35.97
CA THR A 384 -8.19 5.52 37.05
C THR A 384 -8.29 4.79 38.38
N ARG A 385 -7.18 4.77 39.14
CA ARG A 385 -7.15 4.33 40.52
C ARG A 385 -8.03 5.28 41.32
N SER A 386 -9.21 4.87 41.73
CA SER A 386 -10.09 5.63 42.57
C SER A 386 -9.56 5.60 44.03
N ALA A 387 -8.44 6.25 44.26
CA ALA A 387 -7.97 6.49 45.59
C ALA A 387 -8.52 7.82 46.07
N ARG A 388 -8.95 7.87 47.34
CA ARG A 388 -9.15 9.11 48.05
C ARG A 388 -7.89 9.96 47.89
N GLY A 389 -7.90 10.98 47.05
CA GLY A 389 -6.90 12.04 47.03
C GLY A 389 -5.60 11.80 46.25
N CYS A 390 -5.61 11.27 45.06
CA CYS A 390 -4.45 11.36 44.17
C CYS A 390 -4.84 11.84 42.76
N HIS A 391 -4.05 12.77 42.26
CA HIS A 391 -4.14 13.43 40.95
C HIS A 391 -4.36 12.49 39.78
N PRO A 392 -4.99 12.98 38.69
CA PRO A 392 -5.22 12.17 37.50
C PRO A 392 -3.90 11.81 36.82
N CYS A 393 -3.44 10.58 37.01
CA CYS A 393 -2.35 10.05 36.24
C CYS A 393 -2.85 9.64 34.87
N LEU A 394 -2.43 10.43 33.88
CA LEU A 394 -2.20 10.08 32.50
C LEU A 394 -3.26 9.22 31.79
N ARG A 395 -4.03 9.87 30.96
CA ARG A 395 -4.66 9.23 29.80
C ARG A 395 -3.58 8.49 29.02
N TYR A 396 -3.54 7.19 29.15
CA TYR A 396 -2.83 6.37 28.17
C TYR A 396 -3.66 6.38 26.90
N ASP A 397 -3.31 7.29 25.99
CA ASP A 397 -3.56 7.07 24.59
C ASP A 397 -2.88 5.75 24.24
N LEU A 398 -3.64 4.74 23.92
CA LEU A 398 -3.17 3.54 23.22
C LEU A 398 -2.91 3.90 21.75
N SER A 399 -2.09 4.90 21.55
CA SER A 399 -1.25 5.05 20.37
C SER A 399 -0.14 4.01 20.47
N PRO A 400 0.24 3.43 19.37
CA PRO A 400 1.12 2.28 19.33
C PRO A 400 2.42 2.58 20.04
N MET A 401 2.79 1.69 20.94
CA MET A 401 4.09 1.61 21.60
C MET A 401 4.38 2.68 22.66
N CYS A 402 4.42 2.25 23.91
CA CYS A 402 5.25 2.90 24.92
C CYS A 402 6.66 3.12 24.34
N PRO A 403 7.26 4.33 24.46
CA PRO A 403 8.66 4.51 24.11
C PRO A 403 9.50 3.70 25.11
N GLY A 404 10.00 2.56 24.69
CA GLY A 404 10.76 1.62 25.51
C GLY A 404 10.81 0.20 24.96
N TRP A 405 10.01 -0.12 23.96
CA TRP A 405 10.07 -1.40 23.27
C TRP A 405 10.97 -1.30 22.04
N THR A 406 12.29 -1.35 22.28
CA THR A 406 13.23 -1.80 21.23
C THR A 406 13.11 -3.31 21.15
N PRO A 407 12.88 -3.90 19.96
CA PRO A 407 13.08 -5.33 19.78
C PRO A 407 14.54 -5.61 20.11
N PHE A 408 14.81 -6.61 20.92
CA PHE A 408 16.15 -7.15 21.13
C PHE A 408 16.73 -7.57 19.77
N LEU A 409 17.47 -6.67 19.15
CA LEU A 409 18.44 -7.03 18.13
C LEU A 409 19.75 -7.30 18.88
N SER A 410 20.07 -8.57 18.99
CA SER A 410 21.40 -9.03 19.40
C SER A 410 22.46 -8.45 18.48
N GLY A 411 23.42 -7.76 19.06
CA GLY A 411 24.74 -7.59 18.45
C GLY A 411 25.11 -6.17 18.03
N ALA A 412 25.58 -5.37 18.99
CA ALA A 412 26.81 -4.60 18.86
C ALA A 412 27.11 -3.92 20.21
N LEU A 413 28.25 -4.22 20.75
CA LEU A 413 28.87 -3.60 21.92
C LEU A 413 29.13 -2.11 21.68
N GLY A 414 28.75 -1.27 22.61
CA GLY A 414 29.16 0.15 22.63
C GLY A 414 28.40 1.02 23.60
N GLY A 415 28.94 1.20 24.82
CA GLY A 415 28.91 2.46 25.57
C GLY A 415 27.61 2.84 26.27
N ILE A 416 27.44 2.42 27.52
CA ILE A 416 26.45 2.95 28.50
C ILE A 416 26.84 4.39 28.81
N ARG A 417 25.94 5.35 28.53
CA ARG A 417 25.87 6.64 29.21
C ARG A 417 24.45 6.84 29.75
N THR A 418 24.35 6.85 31.08
CA THR A 418 23.17 7.27 31.83
C THR A 418 22.95 8.77 31.69
N PRO A 419 21.73 9.27 31.46
CA PRO A 419 21.44 10.68 31.71
C PRO A 419 20.83 10.87 33.09
N ASP A 420 21.44 11.81 33.80
CA ASP A 420 21.10 12.40 35.07
C ASP A 420 19.69 13.07 35.05
N PRO A 421 18.89 12.98 36.14
CA PRO A 421 17.60 13.66 36.22
C PRO A 421 17.78 15.09 36.75
N GLN A 422 17.74 16.07 35.90
CA GLN A 422 17.60 17.47 36.31
C GLN A 422 16.14 17.87 36.51
N ILE A 423 15.82 18.11 37.74
CA ILE A 423 14.66 18.83 38.27
C ILE A 423 14.61 20.24 37.65
N ARG A 424 13.54 20.61 36.97
CA ARG A 424 13.20 22.00 36.68
C ARG A 424 11.93 22.40 37.43
N SER A 425 12.14 23.38 38.30
CA SER A 425 11.22 24.07 39.16
C SER A 425 10.03 24.73 38.42
N LEU A 426 8.89 24.67 39.10
CA LEU A 426 7.67 25.42 38.84
C LEU A 426 7.93 26.94 38.80
N LYS A 427 7.39 27.62 37.83
CA LYS A 427 7.04 29.04 37.88
C LYS A 427 5.53 29.19 37.77
N GLU A 428 4.99 29.81 38.78
CA GLU A 428 3.62 30.30 38.92
C GLU A 428 3.28 31.27 37.79
N CYS A 429 2.05 31.17 37.27
CA CYS A 429 1.40 32.26 36.56
C CYS A 429 0.05 32.52 37.24
N GLU A 430 0.02 33.63 37.95
CA GLU A 430 -1.17 34.28 38.46
C GLU A 430 -2.07 34.81 37.36
N GLY A 431 -3.35 34.90 37.72
CA GLY A 431 -4.43 35.22 36.84
C GLY A 431 -4.57 36.70 36.45
N ASN A 432 -5.34 36.94 35.44
CA ASN A 432 -6.19 38.12 35.29
C ASN A 432 -7.29 37.84 34.26
N GLY A 433 -8.57 37.89 34.63
CA GLY A 433 -9.72 38.14 33.78
C GLY A 433 -10.09 39.63 33.87
N PRO A 434 -11.29 40.07 33.43
CA PRO A 434 -12.02 39.75 32.17
C PRO A 434 -12.34 41.05 31.35
N GLY A 435 -12.85 40.92 30.14
CA GLY A 435 -13.42 42.01 29.34
C GLY A 435 -13.63 41.53 27.90
N GLY A 436 -14.73 41.30 27.49
CA GLY A 436 -15.89 42.07 27.01
C GLY A 436 -15.68 42.56 25.59
N GLY A 437 -16.44 42.05 24.59
CA GLY A 437 -16.47 42.64 23.25
C GLY A 437 -17.12 41.75 22.19
N ARG A 438 -18.36 42.10 21.87
CA ARG A 438 -19.22 41.57 20.79
C ARG A 438 -18.73 41.94 19.38
N THR A 439 -19.42 41.25 18.45
CA THR A 439 -19.67 41.57 17.02
C THR A 439 -18.70 40.93 16.04
N GLU A 440 -19.03 40.41 14.89
CA GLU A 440 -20.27 40.25 14.10
C GLU A 440 -20.00 39.27 12.97
N LEU A 441 -21.04 38.66 12.46
CA LEU A 441 -21.15 37.81 11.28
C LEU A 441 -20.80 38.51 9.97
N VAL A 442 -20.15 37.80 9.02
CA VAL A 442 -20.35 37.83 7.55
C VAL A 442 -19.57 36.61 7.01
N GLY A 443 -20.03 35.62 6.33
CA GLY A 443 -20.96 35.47 5.22
C GLY A 443 -20.26 35.43 3.87
N TRP A 444 -19.89 34.23 3.37
CA TRP A 444 -19.97 33.71 1.99
C TRP A 444 -19.29 34.50 0.82
N PRO A 445 -18.96 33.88 -0.29
CA PRO A 445 -19.40 32.61 -0.88
C PRO A 445 -18.36 31.51 -0.97
#